data_101d120e5e219922d992d1ec968cde79
#
_entry.id   101d120e5e219922d992d1ec968cde79
#
_cell.length_a   1.000
_cell.length_b   1.000
_cell.length_c   1.000
_cell.angle_alpha   90.00
_cell.angle_beta   90.00
_cell.angle_gamma   90.00
#
_symmetry.space_group_name_H-M   'P 1'
#
loop_
_entity.id
_entity.type
_entity.pdbx_description
1 polymer ?
#
loop_
_entity_poly.entity_id
_entity_poly.type
_entity_poly.pdbx_seq_one_letter_code
_entity_poly.pdbx_strand_id
1 'polypeptide(L)'
;IFPLLSVEDNLRIGLPVRQDKAKVVPEMIYELFPVLKDMHARRGGDLSGGQQQQLAIGRALVLNPSLLILDEPTEGIQPSIIKDIGRAIRYLRDNAGITVLLVEQYLDFCLEIADRVHIMDRGQVVHSGPGSDLGLKDVRRHLTV
;
A
#
# COMPACT_ATOMS: atom_id res chain seq x y z
N ILE A 1 7.27 -10.16 4.11
CA ILE A 1 8.68 -10.01 3.70
C ILE A 1 9.49 -11.22 4.14
N PHE A 2 10.68 -11.41 3.57
CA PHE A 2 11.65 -12.41 4.01
C PHE A 2 12.65 -11.74 4.97
N PRO A 3 12.59 -12.02 6.28
CA PRO A 3 13.31 -11.24 7.28
C PRO A 3 14.83 -11.43 7.22
N LEU A 4 15.31 -12.58 6.74
CA LEU A 4 16.72 -12.89 6.66
C LEU A 4 17.41 -12.40 5.38
N LEU A 5 16.62 -12.05 4.35
CA LEU A 5 17.11 -11.51 3.11
C LEU A 5 17.31 -9.99 3.21
N SER A 6 18.23 -9.44 2.41
CA SER A 6 18.37 -7.99 2.28
C SER A 6 17.11 -7.35 1.68
N VAL A 7 16.98 -6.03 1.81
CA VAL A 7 15.93 -5.27 1.14
C VAL A 7 15.99 -5.49 -0.37
N GLU A 8 17.18 -5.42 -0.95
CA GLU A 8 17.39 -5.67 -2.38
C GLU A 8 16.94 -7.07 -2.80
N ASP A 9 17.35 -8.11 -2.08
CA ASP A 9 16.96 -9.49 -2.39
C ASP A 9 15.45 -9.68 -2.24
N ASN A 10 14.84 -9.09 -1.22
CA ASN A 10 13.39 -9.09 -1.06
C ASN A 10 12.67 -8.52 -2.28
N LEU A 11 13.15 -7.42 -2.84
CA LEU A 11 12.58 -6.80 -4.05
C LEU A 11 12.85 -7.67 -5.29
N ARG A 12 14.04 -8.22 -5.44
CA ARG A 12 14.46 -9.00 -6.62
C ARG A 12 13.75 -10.33 -6.79
N ILE A 13 13.21 -10.92 -5.72
CA ILE A 13 12.47 -12.21 -5.78
C ILE A 13 11.33 -12.17 -6.80
N GLY A 14 10.66 -11.02 -6.97
CA GLY A 14 9.57 -10.87 -7.93
C GLY A 14 10.01 -10.81 -9.40
N LEU A 15 11.26 -10.50 -9.69
CA LEU A 15 11.73 -10.27 -11.06
C LEU A 15 11.59 -11.50 -11.99
N PRO A 16 11.91 -12.74 -11.56
CA PRO A 16 11.84 -13.91 -12.44
C PRO A 16 10.44 -14.23 -12.96
N VAL A 17 9.39 -13.80 -12.24
CA VAL A 17 7.99 -14.09 -12.62
C VAL A 17 7.31 -12.95 -13.36
N ARG A 18 8.01 -11.84 -13.61
CA ARG A 18 7.50 -10.73 -14.43
C ARG A 18 7.26 -11.14 -15.86
N GLN A 19 6.12 -10.74 -16.40
CA GLN A 19 5.76 -11.03 -17.79
C GLN A 19 6.64 -10.28 -18.81
N ASP A 20 7.07 -9.06 -18.48
CA ASP A 20 7.94 -8.22 -19.31
C ASP A 20 9.43 -8.59 -19.24
N LYS A 21 9.79 -9.63 -18.44
CA LYS A 21 11.15 -10.13 -18.26
C LYS A 21 12.17 -9.07 -17.79
N ALA A 22 11.71 -8.03 -17.11
CA ALA A 22 12.60 -7.02 -16.53
C ALA A 22 13.57 -7.69 -15.55
N LYS A 23 14.84 -7.28 -15.60
CA LYS A 23 15.93 -7.87 -14.80
C LYS A 23 16.35 -6.99 -13.61
N VAL A 24 15.78 -5.80 -13.54
CA VAL A 24 16.11 -4.80 -12.50
C VAL A 24 14.84 -4.36 -11.78
N VAL A 25 15.00 -4.02 -10.51
CA VAL A 25 13.92 -3.42 -9.72
C VAL A 25 13.56 -2.06 -10.34
N PRO A 26 12.29 -1.78 -10.62
CA PRO A 26 11.86 -0.49 -11.18
C PRO A 26 12.26 0.67 -10.28
N GLU A 27 12.85 1.73 -10.85
CA GLU A 27 13.29 2.92 -10.10
C GLU A 27 12.12 3.60 -9.38
N MET A 28 10.91 3.56 -9.95
CA MET A 28 9.69 4.05 -9.33
C MET A 28 9.51 3.58 -7.87
N ILE A 29 9.94 2.34 -7.55
CA ILE A 29 9.82 1.81 -6.18
C ILE A 29 10.69 2.58 -5.21
N TYR A 30 11.88 2.96 -5.62
CA TYR A 30 12.81 3.76 -4.82
C TYR A 30 12.40 5.25 -4.77
N GLU A 31 11.75 5.75 -5.81
CA GLU A 31 11.15 7.09 -5.82
C GLU A 31 9.97 7.19 -4.83
N LEU A 32 9.13 6.15 -4.79
CA LEU A 32 8.01 6.07 -3.85
C LEU A 32 8.49 5.86 -2.40
N PHE A 33 9.50 5.03 -2.21
CA PHE A 33 10.04 4.64 -0.90
C PHE A 33 11.57 4.77 -0.86
N PRO A 34 12.11 6.00 -0.76
CA PRO A 34 13.58 6.24 -0.79
C PRO A 34 14.36 5.45 0.26
N VAL A 35 13.74 5.20 1.42
CA VAL A 35 14.34 4.39 2.49
C VAL A 35 14.75 2.99 2.04
N LEU A 36 14.08 2.41 1.05
CA LEU A 36 14.43 1.09 0.52
C LEU A 36 15.73 1.13 -0.28
N LYS A 37 16.04 2.27 -0.90
CA LYS A 37 17.33 2.50 -1.58
C LYS A 37 18.44 2.68 -0.56
N ASP A 38 18.21 3.51 0.46
CA ASP A 38 19.19 3.82 1.50
C ASP A 38 19.56 2.57 2.32
N MET A 39 18.58 1.66 2.49
CA MET A 39 18.72 0.44 3.30
C MET A 39 18.85 -0.83 2.46
N HIS A 40 19.18 -0.73 1.17
CA HIS A 40 19.17 -1.85 0.23
C HIS A 40 19.91 -3.12 0.70
N ALA A 41 21.05 -2.94 1.40
CA ALA A 41 21.88 -4.03 1.92
C ALA A 41 21.43 -4.54 3.30
N ARG A 42 20.48 -3.85 3.97
CA ARG A 42 20.00 -4.22 5.31
C ARG A 42 19.04 -5.41 5.23
N ARG A 43 19.03 -6.27 6.25
CA ARG A 43 18.06 -7.37 6.33
C ARG A 43 16.65 -6.81 6.53
N GLY A 44 15.67 -7.41 5.87
CA GLY A 44 14.26 -7.02 6.01
C GLY A 44 13.77 -7.05 7.46
N GLY A 45 14.22 -8.04 8.25
CA GLY A 45 13.84 -8.16 9.66
C GLY A 45 14.41 -7.07 10.58
N ASP A 46 15.46 -6.35 10.15
CA ASP A 46 16.09 -5.26 10.92
C ASP A 46 15.45 -3.89 10.63
N LEU A 47 14.45 -3.84 9.77
CA LEU A 47 13.66 -2.65 9.45
C LEU A 47 12.60 -2.39 10.54
N SER A 48 12.22 -1.11 10.73
CA SER A 48 11.04 -0.79 11.52
C SER A 48 9.75 -1.34 10.87
N GLY A 49 8.67 -1.51 11.64
CA GLY A 49 7.39 -2.00 11.10
C GLY A 49 6.91 -1.22 9.88
N GLY A 50 6.99 0.12 9.93
CA GLY A 50 6.63 0.96 8.79
C GLY A 50 7.52 0.77 7.56
N GLN A 51 8.83 0.59 7.76
CA GLN A 51 9.76 0.29 6.66
C GLN A 51 9.52 -1.12 6.09
N GLN A 52 9.16 -2.09 6.93
CA GLN A 52 8.76 -3.42 6.48
C GLN A 52 7.49 -3.36 5.63
N GLN A 53 6.54 -2.50 5.99
CA GLN A 53 5.32 -2.27 5.22
C GLN A 53 5.63 -1.65 3.85
N GLN A 54 6.51 -0.63 3.80
CA GLN A 54 6.98 -0.06 2.54
C GLN A 54 7.69 -1.11 1.67
N LEU A 55 8.51 -1.97 2.28
CA LEU A 55 9.15 -3.08 1.57
C LEU A 55 8.12 -4.09 1.04
N ALA A 56 7.08 -4.42 1.81
CA ALA A 56 6.03 -5.33 1.38
C ALA A 56 5.28 -4.78 0.15
N ILE A 57 4.92 -3.50 0.17
CA ILE A 57 4.31 -2.81 -0.98
C ILE A 57 5.27 -2.79 -2.18
N GLY A 58 6.54 -2.43 -1.96
CA GLY A 58 7.57 -2.44 -3.00
C GLY A 58 7.72 -3.80 -3.68
N ARG A 59 7.70 -4.89 -2.92
CA ARG A 59 7.74 -6.26 -3.45
C ARG A 59 6.55 -6.59 -4.34
N ALA A 60 5.34 -6.15 -3.97
CA ALA A 60 4.16 -6.33 -4.81
C ALA A 60 4.28 -5.52 -6.12
N LEU A 61 4.79 -4.29 -6.05
CA LEU A 61 4.98 -3.42 -7.20
C LEU A 61 6.04 -3.93 -8.19
N VAL A 62 7.07 -4.66 -7.71
CA VAL A 62 8.04 -5.31 -8.60
C VAL A 62 7.36 -6.21 -9.62
N LEU A 63 6.23 -6.83 -9.29
CA LEU A 63 5.48 -7.72 -10.20
C LEU A 63 4.78 -6.99 -11.35
N ASN A 64 4.80 -5.66 -11.36
CA ASN A 64 4.08 -4.81 -12.31
C ASN A 64 2.57 -5.14 -12.38
N PRO A 65 1.85 -5.08 -11.25
CA PRO A 65 0.45 -5.47 -11.18
C PRO A 65 -0.46 -4.43 -11.84
N SER A 66 -1.58 -4.86 -12.40
CA SER A 66 -2.70 -3.99 -12.79
C SER A 66 -3.64 -3.69 -11.62
N LEU A 67 -3.65 -4.57 -10.62
CA LEU A 67 -4.42 -4.45 -9.37
C LEU A 67 -3.52 -4.72 -8.18
N LEU A 68 -3.48 -3.79 -7.23
CA LEU A 68 -2.80 -3.94 -5.95
C LEU A 68 -3.84 -4.02 -4.84
N ILE A 69 -3.75 -5.06 -4.00
CA ILE A 69 -4.63 -5.23 -2.84
C ILE A 69 -3.81 -4.96 -1.59
N LEU A 70 -4.29 -4.04 -0.76
CA LEU A 70 -3.68 -3.65 0.52
C LEU A 70 -4.70 -3.87 1.64
N ASP A 71 -4.32 -4.70 2.62
CA ASP A 71 -5.13 -5.02 3.78
C ASP A 71 -4.49 -4.41 5.02
N GLU A 72 -5.17 -3.43 5.62
CA GLU A 72 -4.76 -2.64 6.80
C GLU A 72 -3.29 -2.14 6.74
N PRO A 73 -2.87 -1.49 5.63
CA PRO A 73 -1.46 -1.11 5.45
C PRO A 73 -0.99 -0.03 6.44
N THR A 74 -1.89 0.58 7.21
CA THR A 74 -1.56 1.64 8.18
C THR A 74 -1.59 1.16 9.63
N GLU A 75 -1.98 -0.10 9.89
CA GLU A 75 -2.10 -0.63 11.25
C GLU A 75 -0.74 -0.65 11.97
N GLY A 76 -0.69 -0.02 13.17
CA GLY A 76 0.53 0.04 13.98
C GLY A 76 1.67 0.88 13.39
N ILE A 77 1.40 1.69 12.37
CA ILE A 77 2.40 2.47 11.64
C ILE A 77 2.43 3.93 12.10
N GLN A 78 3.62 4.51 12.10
CA GLN A 78 3.80 5.93 12.46
C GLN A 78 3.15 6.87 11.44
N PRO A 79 2.59 8.03 11.88
CA PRO A 79 1.88 8.96 10.98
C PRO A 79 2.69 9.45 9.77
N SER A 80 4.01 9.59 9.91
CA SER A 80 4.88 9.98 8.78
C SER A 80 4.88 8.92 7.67
N ILE A 81 4.96 7.65 8.04
CA ILE A 81 4.96 6.53 7.09
C ILE A 81 3.57 6.36 6.46
N ILE A 82 2.48 6.57 7.23
CA ILE A 82 1.11 6.57 6.69
C ILE A 82 0.99 7.59 5.55
N LYS A 83 1.53 8.80 5.74
CA LYS A 83 1.55 9.83 4.69
C LYS A 83 2.34 9.38 3.46
N ASP A 84 3.47 8.68 3.65
CA ASP A 84 4.27 8.15 2.55
C ASP A 84 3.51 7.08 1.77
N ILE A 85 2.85 6.16 2.47
CA ILE A 85 1.97 5.14 1.85
C ILE A 85 0.83 5.81 1.09
N GLY A 86 0.17 6.82 1.67
CA GLY A 86 -0.89 7.57 1.00
C GLY A 86 -0.41 8.28 -0.28
N ARG A 87 0.78 8.87 -0.25
CA ARG A 87 1.40 9.47 -1.46
C ARG A 87 1.68 8.42 -2.52
N ALA A 88 2.19 7.26 -2.12
CA ALA A 88 2.44 6.16 -3.04
C ALA A 88 1.14 5.66 -3.68
N ILE A 89 0.08 5.44 -2.91
CA ILE A 89 -1.23 5.01 -3.44
C ILE A 89 -1.77 6.01 -4.45
N ARG A 90 -1.74 7.32 -4.15
CA ARG A 90 -2.17 8.36 -5.10
C ARG A 90 -1.34 8.33 -6.38
N TYR A 91 -0.03 8.22 -6.28
CA TYR A 91 0.84 8.14 -7.45
C TYR A 91 0.51 6.90 -8.32
N LEU A 92 0.31 5.74 -7.70
CA LEU A 92 -0.02 4.50 -8.40
C LEU A 92 -1.32 4.62 -9.17
N ARG A 93 -2.35 5.24 -8.58
CA ARG A 93 -3.64 5.51 -9.21
C ARG A 93 -3.53 6.53 -10.35
N ASP A 94 -2.93 7.68 -10.08
CA ASP A 94 -3.00 8.85 -10.95
C ASP A 94 -1.98 8.79 -12.10
N ASN A 95 -0.81 8.18 -11.88
CA ASN A 95 0.32 8.21 -12.81
C ASN A 95 0.69 6.82 -13.36
N ALA A 96 0.54 5.76 -12.57
CA ALA A 96 0.91 4.41 -13.00
C ALA A 96 -0.26 3.59 -13.55
N GLY A 97 -1.50 4.07 -13.45
CA GLY A 97 -2.70 3.37 -13.94
C GLY A 97 -2.98 2.07 -13.19
N ILE A 98 -2.52 1.94 -11.96
CA ILE A 98 -2.74 0.75 -11.13
C ILE A 98 -4.02 0.94 -10.32
N THR A 99 -4.94 0.00 -10.44
CA THR A 99 -6.10 -0.05 -9.55
C THR A 99 -5.66 -0.50 -8.16
N VAL A 100 -6.07 0.23 -7.12
CA VAL A 100 -5.78 -0.13 -5.73
C VAL A 100 -7.06 -0.48 -5.00
N LEU A 101 -7.14 -1.70 -4.46
CA LEU A 101 -8.17 -2.11 -3.51
C LEU A 101 -7.57 -2.00 -2.10
N LEU A 102 -8.08 -1.03 -1.34
CA LEU A 102 -7.64 -0.76 0.02
C LEU A 102 -8.71 -1.22 1.02
N VAL A 103 -8.33 -2.08 1.94
CA VAL A 103 -9.14 -2.46 3.10
C VAL A 103 -8.54 -1.76 4.31
N GLU A 104 -9.34 -0.93 4.99
CA GLU A 104 -8.85 -0.08 6.08
C GLU A 104 -9.96 0.28 7.07
N GLN A 105 -9.58 0.47 8.33
CA GLN A 105 -10.45 0.99 9.38
C GLN A 105 -10.19 2.49 9.64
N TYR A 106 -9.04 3.01 9.21
CA TYR A 106 -8.69 4.42 9.36
C TYR A 106 -9.42 5.27 8.32
N LEU A 107 -10.64 5.66 8.68
CA LEU A 107 -11.58 6.36 7.79
C LEU A 107 -11.01 7.61 7.16
N ASP A 108 -10.37 8.50 7.95
CA ASP A 108 -9.85 9.77 7.44
C ASP A 108 -8.81 9.53 6.34
N PHE A 109 -7.98 8.50 6.49
CA PHE A 109 -7.03 8.09 5.46
C PHE A 109 -7.74 7.59 4.19
N CYS A 110 -8.77 6.74 4.34
CA CYS A 110 -9.55 6.26 3.20
C CYS A 110 -10.20 7.40 2.42
N LEU A 111 -10.85 8.33 3.12
CA LEU A 111 -11.55 9.46 2.50
C LEU A 111 -10.60 10.44 1.79
N GLU A 112 -9.35 10.53 2.25
CA GLU A 112 -8.34 11.37 1.60
C GLU A 112 -7.88 10.83 0.25
N ILE A 113 -7.90 9.50 0.04
CA ILE A 113 -7.26 8.87 -1.12
C ILE A 113 -8.19 8.06 -2.01
N ALA A 114 -9.38 7.66 -1.55
CA ALA A 114 -10.25 6.78 -2.29
C ALA A 114 -11.18 7.53 -3.25
N ASP A 115 -11.29 7.03 -4.48
CA ASP A 115 -12.30 7.52 -5.44
C ASP A 115 -13.69 6.95 -5.11
N ARG A 116 -13.72 5.71 -4.63
CA ARG A 116 -14.93 4.98 -4.23
C ARG A 116 -14.73 4.29 -2.90
N VAL A 117 -15.76 4.30 -2.06
CA VAL A 117 -15.74 3.65 -0.75
C VAL A 117 -16.92 2.67 -0.64
N HIS A 118 -16.64 1.52 -0.06
CA HIS A 118 -17.63 0.51 0.33
C HIS A 118 -17.49 0.27 1.83
N ILE A 119 -18.59 0.45 2.57
CA ILE A 119 -18.62 0.15 4.00
C ILE A 119 -19.12 -1.27 4.17
N MET A 120 -18.34 -2.08 4.88
CA MET A 120 -18.68 -3.46 5.19
C MET A 120 -19.01 -3.60 6.68
N ASP A 121 -20.10 -4.29 6.97
CA ASP A 121 -20.47 -4.74 8.32
C ASP A 121 -20.90 -6.20 8.27
N ARG A 122 -20.34 -7.03 9.15
CA ARG A 122 -20.67 -8.46 9.28
C ARG A 122 -20.71 -9.23 7.95
N GLY A 123 -19.71 -8.95 7.08
CA GLY A 123 -19.57 -9.63 5.80
C GLY A 123 -20.49 -9.11 4.68
N GLN A 124 -21.23 -8.01 4.90
CA GLN A 124 -22.12 -7.40 3.93
C GLN A 124 -21.70 -5.97 3.62
N VAL A 125 -21.84 -5.54 2.36
CA VAL A 125 -21.68 -4.15 1.99
C VAL A 125 -22.95 -3.40 2.36
N VAL A 126 -22.88 -2.53 3.37
CA VAL A 126 -24.01 -1.75 3.89
C VAL A 126 -24.14 -0.38 3.25
N HIS A 127 -23.06 0.13 2.66
CA HIS A 127 -23.06 1.39 1.91
C HIS A 127 -21.99 1.38 0.81
N SER A 128 -22.30 2.07 -0.31
CA SER A 128 -21.35 2.27 -1.42
C SER A 128 -21.56 3.63 -2.05
N GLY A 129 -20.46 4.35 -2.35
CA GLY A 129 -20.56 5.64 -3.02
C GLY A 129 -19.20 6.22 -3.39
N PRO A 130 -19.18 7.36 -4.10
CA PRO A 130 -17.98 8.15 -4.28
C PRO A 130 -17.38 8.55 -2.91
N GLY A 131 -16.05 8.62 -2.80
CA GLY A 131 -15.39 9.06 -1.58
C GLY A 131 -15.79 10.48 -1.17
N SER A 132 -16.08 11.35 -2.17
CA SER A 132 -16.55 12.73 -1.95
C SER A 132 -17.91 12.85 -1.28
N ASP A 133 -18.78 11.85 -1.45
CA ASP A 133 -20.20 11.94 -1.04
C ASP A 133 -20.43 11.37 0.37
N LEU A 134 -19.43 10.70 0.92
CA LEU A 134 -19.49 10.11 2.25
C LEU A 134 -19.19 11.16 3.31
N GLY A 135 -20.26 11.71 3.88
CA GLY A 135 -20.15 12.52 5.08
C GLY A 135 -19.61 11.69 6.25
N LEU A 136 -18.60 12.22 6.97
CA LEU A 136 -18.02 11.61 8.16
C LEU A 136 -19.05 11.08 9.18
N LYS A 137 -20.25 11.71 9.22
CA LYS A 137 -21.33 11.32 10.15
C LYS A 137 -22.02 10.00 9.75
N ASP A 138 -22.17 9.75 8.46
CA ASP A 138 -22.89 8.57 7.98
C ASP A 138 -22.03 7.31 8.10
N VAL A 139 -20.73 7.46 7.84
CA VAL A 139 -19.77 6.35 7.98
C VAL A 139 -19.55 5.99 9.45
N ARG A 140 -19.41 6.98 10.34
CA ARG A 140 -19.20 6.74 11.78
C ARG A 140 -20.36 5.98 12.44
N ARG A 141 -21.60 6.08 11.94
CA ARG A 141 -22.72 5.30 12.45
C ARG A 141 -22.57 3.80 12.24
N HIS A 142 -21.84 3.38 11.22
CA HIS A 142 -21.61 1.97 10.91
C HIS A 142 -20.29 1.43 11.50
N LEU A 143 -19.38 2.31 11.92
CA LEU A 143 -18.07 1.93 12.51
C LEU A 143 -18.05 2.04 14.05
N THR A 144 -19.12 2.58 14.68
CA THR A 144 -19.23 2.62 16.14
C THR A 144 -19.93 1.35 16.63
N VAL A 145 -19.14 0.41 17.13
CA VAL A 145 -19.61 -0.68 18.00
C VAL A 145 -19.57 -0.20 19.43
#